data_815570d76beca4c3e8afeaafb515475f
#
_entry.id   815570d76beca4c3e8afeaafb515475f
#
_cell.length_a   1.000
_cell.length_b   1.000
_cell.length_c   1.000
_cell.angle_alpha   90.00
_cell.angle_beta   90.00
_cell.angle_gamma   90.00
#
_symmetry.space_group_name_H-M   'P 1'
#
loop_
_entity.id
_entity.type
_entity.pdbx_description
1 polymer ?
#
loop_
_entity_poly.entity_id
_entity_poly.type
_entity_poly.pdbx_seq_one_letter_code
_entity_poly.pdbx_strand_id
1 'polypeptide(L)'
;MKQYFFLFYLLVVICGCSSNQESGISAVEEKQALIAQIDSLHQLMFNQQSLELNKNIGAQAISAGNKFVEKFPEDSMCAEYLFRISDLSRGMGDHKKAIESLNRICKEYPKFKKIPECLFLQGYYYQDFFGDTTQARNYYNELIAKYPTHAFVDDAQALMGMFGKSEQDIIKSFEEKEQYKRK
;
A
#
# COMPACT_ATOMS: atom_id res chain seq x y z
N MET A 1 -12.14 50.02 60.13
CA MET A 1 -12.87 49.44 59.00
C MET A 1 -12.25 49.90 57.66
N LYS A 2 -11.02 49.55 57.33
CA LYS A 2 -10.36 49.84 56.02
C LYS A 2 -9.14 48.98 55.84
N GLN A 3 -9.31 47.61 55.78
CA GLN A 3 -8.13 46.74 55.59
C GLN A 3 -8.46 45.40 54.90
N TYR A 4 -9.64 45.27 54.27
CA TYR A 4 -9.99 44.00 53.58
C TYR A 4 -10.32 44.18 52.12
N PHE A 5 -9.85 45.22 51.43
CA PHE A 5 -10.19 45.50 50.05
C PHE A 5 -9.01 45.23 49.07
N PHE A 6 -7.88 44.72 49.56
CA PHE A 6 -6.69 44.51 48.70
C PHE A 6 -6.31 43.07 48.44
N LEU A 7 -7.13 42.12 48.89
CA LEU A 7 -6.80 40.67 48.77
C LEU A 7 -7.69 39.91 47.76
N PHE A 8 -8.42 40.63 46.93
CA PHE A 8 -9.35 39.99 45.96
C PHE A 8 -8.97 40.20 44.49
N TYR A 9 -7.76 40.73 44.20
CA TYR A 9 -7.37 41.06 42.83
C TYR A 9 -6.16 40.24 42.31
N LEU A 10 -5.80 39.12 42.95
CA LEU A 10 -4.65 38.34 42.54
C LEU A 10 -5.00 36.86 42.22
N LEU A 11 -6.19 36.63 41.63
CA LEU A 11 -6.60 35.24 41.34
C LEU A 11 -7.32 35.09 40.00
N VAL A 12 -6.92 35.86 38.98
CA VAL A 12 -7.41 35.63 37.61
C VAL A 12 -6.29 35.95 36.62
N VAL A 13 -5.21 35.18 36.57
CA VAL A 13 -4.37 35.03 35.38
C VAL A 13 -3.61 33.70 35.50
N ILE A 14 -4.29 32.59 35.43
CA ILE A 14 -3.72 31.31 34.95
C ILE A 14 -4.87 30.52 34.31
N CYS A 15 -5.31 30.94 33.13
CA CYS A 15 -6.15 30.10 32.32
C CYS A 15 -5.95 30.52 30.85
N GLY A 16 -4.92 29.98 30.22
CA GLY A 16 -4.73 30.28 28.81
C GLY A 16 -3.46 29.65 28.22
N CYS A 17 -3.29 28.34 28.33
CA CYS A 17 -2.40 27.55 27.44
C CYS A 17 -2.61 26.07 27.74
N SER A 18 -3.75 25.49 27.35
CA SER A 18 -3.97 24.06 27.53
C SER A 18 -4.63 23.38 26.33
N SER A 19 -5.02 24.09 25.27
CA SER A 19 -5.81 23.49 24.20
C SER A 19 -4.97 22.85 23.07
N ASN A 20 -3.68 23.21 22.93
CA ASN A 20 -2.84 22.64 21.87
C ASN A 20 -2.06 21.39 22.31
N GLN A 21 -1.90 21.15 23.59
CA GLN A 21 -1.13 20.02 24.11
C GLN A 21 -1.99 18.75 24.23
N GLU A 22 -3.26 18.89 24.59
CA GLU A 22 -4.20 17.75 24.65
C GLU A 22 -4.53 17.18 23.27
N SER A 23 -4.67 18.03 22.24
CA SER A 23 -4.91 17.56 20.88
C SER A 23 -3.71 16.82 20.29
N GLY A 24 -2.49 17.22 20.62
CA GLY A 24 -1.27 16.56 20.15
C GLY A 24 -1.03 15.21 20.82
N ILE A 25 -1.25 15.10 22.12
CA ILE A 25 -1.12 13.83 22.86
C ILE A 25 -2.18 12.83 22.37
N SER A 26 -3.41 13.26 22.21
CA SER A 26 -4.49 12.42 21.69
C SER A 26 -4.23 11.92 20.26
N ALA A 27 -3.66 12.75 19.38
CA ALA A 27 -3.31 12.34 18.00
C ALA A 27 -2.17 11.32 17.96
N VAL A 28 -1.17 11.43 18.84
CA VAL A 28 -0.08 10.46 18.96
C VAL A 28 -0.58 9.14 19.50
N GLU A 29 -1.42 9.16 20.53
CA GLU A 29 -2.02 7.96 21.10
C GLU A 29 -2.91 7.25 20.09
N GLU A 30 -3.73 7.99 19.33
CA GLU A 30 -4.57 7.43 18.28
C GLU A 30 -3.74 6.78 17.16
N LYS A 31 -2.64 7.42 16.75
CA LYS A 31 -1.72 6.86 15.77
C LYS A 31 -1.12 5.56 16.25
N GLN A 32 -0.63 5.52 17.49
CA GLN A 32 -0.05 4.30 18.08
C GLN A 32 -1.08 3.19 18.21
N ALA A 33 -2.31 3.50 18.60
CA ALA A 33 -3.41 2.53 18.68
C ALA A 33 -3.73 1.92 17.31
N LEU A 34 -3.75 2.72 16.24
CA LEU A 34 -3.97 2.23 14.88
C LEU A 34 -2.82 1.35 14.39
N ILE A 35 -1.58 1.71 14.66
CA ILE A 35 -0.39 0.87 14.35
C ILE A 35 -0.51 -0.46 15.07
N ALA A 36 -0.76 -0.46 16.39
CA ALA A 36 -0.91 -1.68 17.17
C ALA A 36 -2.06 -2.58 16.66
N GLN A 37 -3.17 -1.97 16.25
CA GLN A 37 -4.29 -2.69 15.66
C GLN A 37 -3.89 -3.35 14.33
N ILE A 38 -3.22 -2.63 13.44
CA ILE A 38 -2.76 -3.15 12.14
C ILE A 38 -1.79 -4.31 12.34
N ASP A 39 -0.82 -4.15 13.24
CA ASP A 39 0.17 -5.19 13.54
C ASP A 39 -0.47 -6.44 14.16
N SER A 40 -1.43 -6.27 15.07
CA SER A 40 -2.19 -7.38 15.64
C SER A 40 -2.97 -8.16 14.57
N LEU A 41 -3.69 -7.45 13.67
CA LEU A 41 -4.42 -8.07 12.57
C LEU A 41 -3.48 -8.81 11.62
N HIS A 42 -2.32 -8.24 11.34
CA HIS A 42 -1.30 -8.88 10.52
C HIS A 42 -0.77 -10.18 11.17
N GLN A 43 -0.46 -10.16 12.47
CA GLN A 43 -0.05 -11.37 13.19
C GLN A 43 -1.14 -12.44 13.18
N LEU A 44 -2.41 -12.06 13.34
CA LEU A 44 -3.54 -13.00 13.29
C LEU A 44 -3.66 -13.67 11.91
N MET A 45 -3.33 -12.98 10.83
CA MET A 45 -3.35 -13.57 9.47
C MET A 45 -2.26 -14.64 9.28
N PHE A 46 -1.08 -14.45 9.88
CA PHE A 46 0.04 -15.39 9.72
C PHE A 46 0.00 -16.56 10.71
N ASN A 47 -0.63 -16.39 11.86
CA ASN A 47 -0.68 -17.43 12.90
C ASN A 47 -1.78 -18.48 12.65
N GLN A 48 -2.56 -18.34 11.59
CA GLN A 48 -3.60 -19.32 11.27
C GLN A 48 -2.98 -20.54 10.56
N GLN A 49 -3.29 -21.73 11.05
CA GLN A 49 -2.92 -23.01 10.41
C GLN A 49 -3.67 -23.26 9.09
N SER A 50 -4.55 -22.37 8.68
CA SER A 50 -5.26 -22.42 7.41
C SER A 50 -4.50 -21.69 6.32
N LEU A 51 -4.35 -22.33 5.16
CA LEU A 51 -3.81 -21.72 3.94
C LEU A 51 -4.78 -20.69 3.32
N GLU A 52 -6.03 -20.65 3.80
CA GLU A 52 -7.03 -19.72 3.29
C GLU A 52 -6.98 -18.39 4.05
N LEU A 53 -6.97 -17.29 3.29
CA LEU A 53 -7.06 -15.94 3.84
C LEU A 53 -8.38 -15.78 4.61
N ASN A 54 -8.30 -15.49 5.90
CA ASN A 54 -9.49 -15.15 6.67
C ASN A 54 -10.04 -13.79 6.20
N LYS A 55 -11.08 -13.83 5.38
CA LYS A 55 -11.68 -12.64 4.76
C LYS A 55 -12.12 -11.58 5.77
N ASN A 56 -12.56 -12.00 6.96
CA ASN A 56 -12.97 -11.06 8.00
C ASN A 56 -11.77 -10.31 8.58
N ILE A 57 -10.68 -11.01 8.90
CA ILE A 57 -9.43 -10.38 9.38
C ILE A 57 -8.84 -9.49 8.28
N GLY A 58 -8.83 -9.97 7.03
CA GLY A 58 -8.37 -9.17 5.88
C GLY A 58 -9.16 -7.87 5.71
N ALA A 59 -10.50 -7.93 5.81
CA ALA A 59 -11.35 -6.73 5.72
C ALA A 59 -11.07 -5.74 6.85
N GLN A 60 -10.87 -6.23 8.08
CA GLN A 60 -10.50 -5.38 9.23
C GLN A 60 -9.13 -4.73 9.03
N ALA A 61 -8.13 -5.47 8.53
CA ALA A 61 -6.80 -4.96 8.25
C ALA A 61 -6.82 -3.86 7.16
N ILE A 62 -7.58 -4.07 6.09
CA ILE A 62 -7.81 -3.06 5.04
C ILE A 62 -8.46 -1.81 5.63
N SER A 63 -9.49 -1.97 6.47
CA SER A 63 -10.19 -0.85 7.12
C SER A 63 -9.26 -0.05 8.03
N ALA A 64 -8.49 -0.73 8.87
CA ALA A 64 -7.54 -0.08 9.79
C ALA A 64 -6.42 0.65 9.02
N GLY A 65 -5.87 0.03 7.97
CA GLY A 65 -4.86 0.65 7.11
C GLY A 65 -5.39 1.90 6.39
N ASN A 66 -6.60 1.85 5.81
CA ASN A 66 -7.22 3.03 5.20
C ASN A 66 -7.43 4.16 6.21
N LYS A 67 -7.94 3.84 7.41
CA LYS A 67 -8.12 4.82 8.49
C LYS A 67 -6.80 5.49 8.87
N PHE A 68 -5.70 4.74 8.91
CA PHE A 68 -4.38 5.31 9.16
C PHE A 68 -3.96 6.29 8.07
N VAL A 69 -4.07 5.89 6.79
CA VAL A 69 -3.70 6.73 5.64
C VAL A 69 -4.55 8.02 5.57
N GLU A 70 -5.83 7.93 5.89
CA GLU A 70 -6.74 9.09 5.92
C GLU A 70 -6.40 10.07 7.04
N LYS A 71 -6.04 9.57 8.23
CA LYS A 71 -5.75 10.41 9.39
C LYS A 71 -4.34 10.98 9.41
N PHE A 72 -3.38 10.27 8.84
CA PHE A 72 -1.96 10.60 8.87
C PHE A 72 -1.32 10.57 7.48
N PRO A 73 -1.86 11.31 6.49
CA PRO A 73 -1.45 11.18 5.07
C PRO A 73 0.03 11.50 4.81
N GLU A 74 0.66 12.30 5.69
CA GLU A 74 2.08 12.65 5.57
C GLU A 74 3.01 11.61 6.23
N ASP A 75 2.45 10.55 6.83
CA ASP A 75 3.26 9.55 7.48
C ASP A 75 3.97 8.63 6.48
N SER A 76 5.25 8.36 6.74
CA SER A 76 6.07 7.49 5.89
C SER A 76 5.55 6.05 5.78
N MET A 77 4.72 5.61 6.72
CA MET A 77 4.11 4.28 6.72
C MET A 77 2.91 4.15 5.77
N CYS A 78 2.34 5.27 5.30
CA CYS A 78 1.14 5.24 4.45
C CYS A 78 1.34 4.43 3.18
N ALA A 79 2.47 4.61 2.49
CA ALA A 79 2.76 3.86 1.27
C ALA A 79 2.88 2.35 1.55
N GLU A 80 3.49 1.95 2.66
CA GLU A 80 3.59 0.55 3.06
C GLU A 80 2.21 -0.04 3.40
N TYR A 81 1.35 0.71 4.10
CA TYR A 81 -0.01 0.25 4.39
C TYR A 81 -0.86 0.13 3.12
N LEU A 82 -0.78 1.08 2.20
CA LEU A 82 -1.46 0.98 0.89
C LEU A 82 -0.95 -0.23 0.09
N PHE A 83 0.35 -0.53 0.14
CA PHE A 83 0.92 -1.70 -0.51
C PHE A 83 0.34 -3.00 0.06
N ARG A 84 0.28 -3.12 1.39
CA ARG A 84 -0.37 -4.26 2.08
C ARG A 84 -1.87 -4.35 1.77
N ILE A 85 -2.57 -3.21 1.70
CA ILE A 85 -3.99 -3.16 1.30
C ILE A 85 -4.17 -3.69 -0.12
N SER A 86 -3.27 -3.34 -1.05
CA SER A 86 -3.31 -3.87 -2.41
C SER A 86 -3.18 -5.40 -2.42
N ASP A 87 -2.21 -5.95 -1.70
CA ASP A 87 -1.99 -7.41 -1.66
C ASP A 87 -3.16 -8.15 -1.00
N LEU A 88 -3.68 -7.63 0.11
CA LEU A 88 -4.86 -8.20 0.78
C LEU A 88 -6.10 -8.14 -0.12
N SER A 89 -6.34 -7.01 -0.80
CA SER A 89 -7.48 -6.84 -1.70
C SER A 89 -7.40 -7.83 -2.86
N ARG A 90 -6.22 -8.02 -3.44
CA ARG A 90 -5.95 -9.05 -4.45
C ARG A 90 -6.30 -10.45 -3.91
N GLY A 91 -5.78 -10.82 -2.74
CA GLY A 91 -6.05 -12.11 -2.10
C GLY A 91 -7.53 -12.35 -1.78
N MET A 92 -8.30 -11.27 -1.59
CA MET A 92 -9.75 -11.32 -1.37
C MET A 92 -10.58 -11.32 -2.66
N GLY A 93 -9.94 -11.15 -3.83
CA GLY A 93 -10.59 -11.05 -5.13
C GLY A 93 -11.09 -9.65 -5.49
N ASP A 94 -10.79 -8.62 -4.69
CA ASP A 94 -11.10 -7.23 -5.00
C ASP A 94 -9.94 -6.59 -5.80
N HIS A 95 -9.81 -7.02 -7.06
CA HIS A 95 -8.72 -6.61 -7.94
C HIS A 95 -8.77 -5.10 -8.26
N LYS A 96 -9.97 -4.52 -8.28
CA LYS A 96 -10.14 -3.07 -8.50
C LYS A 96 -9.51 -2.28 -7.37
N LYS A 97 -9.82 -2.62 -6.12
CA LYS A 97 -9.24 -1.99 -4.93
C LYS A 97 -7.73 -2.20 -4.83
N ALA A 98 -7.25 -3.38 -5.26
CA ALA A 98 -5.82 -3.65 -5.33
C ALA A 98 -5.10 -2.64 -6.24
N ILE A 99 -5.59 -2.42 -7.46
CA ILE A 99 -5.04 -1.42 -8.40
C ILE A 99 -5.20 0.01 -7.87
N GLU A 100 -6.35 0.37 -7.31
CA GLU A 100 -6.59 1.70 -6.73
C GLU A 100 -5.56 2.04 -5.65
N SER A 101 -5.22 1.07 -4.80
CA SER A 101 -4.19 1.25 -3.76
C SER A 101 -2.80 1.48 -4.34
N LEU A 102 -2.40 0.72 -5.39
CA LEU A 102 -1.12 0.93 -6.09
C LEU A 102 -1.07 2.29 -6.82
N ASN A 103 -2.19 2.71 -7.44
CA ASN A 103 -2.30 4.03 -8.07
C ASN A 103 -2.08 5.15 -7.05
N ARG A 104 -2.69 5.02 -5.87
CA ARG A 104 -2.49 6.00 -4.78
C ARG A 104 -1.03 6.06 -4.35
N ILE A 105 -0.35 4.94 -4.20
CA ILE A 105 1.08 4.92 -3.87
C ILE A 105 1.88 5.71 -4.91
N CYS A 106 1.73 5.39 -6.19
CA CYS A 106 2.50 6.04 -7.26
C CYS A 106 2.23 7.55 -7.34
N LYS A 107 1.01 7.98 -7.05
CA LYS A 107 0.58 9.38 -7.11
C LYS A 107 0.93 10.17 -5.86
N GLU A 108 0.61 9.63 -4.69
CA GLU A 108 0.67 10.34 -3.40
C GLU A 108 2.05 10.16 -2.72
N TYR A 109 2.74 9.03 -2.99
CA TYR A 109 4.00 8.66 -2.35
C TYR A 109 5.11 8.30 -3.36
N PRO A 110 5.46 9.19 -4.32
CA PRO A 110 6.36 8.86 -5.44
C PRO A 110 7.81 8.54 -5.02
N LYS A 111 8.17 8.81 -3.75
CA LYS A 111 9.48 8.46 -3.17
C LYS A 111 9.49 7.09 -2.47
N PHE A 112 8.37 6.37 -2.50
CA PHE A 112 8.32 5.05 -1.91
C PHE A 112 9.25 4.08 -2.63
N LYS A 113 10.06 3.36 -1.86
CA LYS A 113 11.11 2.48 -2.40
C LYS A 113 10.61 1.35 -3.30
N LYS A 114 9.32 0.96 -3.16
CA LYS A 114 8.69 -0.10 -3.94
C LYS A 114 7.84 0.43 -5.11
N ILE A 115 8.14 1.62 -5.65
CA ILE A 115 7.45 2.11 -6.87
C ILE A 115 7.65 1.16 -8.06
N PRO A 116 8.85 0.59 -8.31
CA PRO A 116 9.02 -0.39 -9.39
C PRO A 116 8.10 -1.61 -9.23
N GLU A 117 7.98 -2.14 -8.01
CA GLU A 117 7.06 -3.24 -7.69
C GLU A 117 5.59 -2.84 -7.93
N CYS A 118 5.23 -1.62 -7.54
CA CYS A 118 3.86 -1.13 -7.79
C CYS A 118 3.54 -1.08 -9.28
N LEU A 119 4.46 -0.59 -10.11
CA LEU A 119 4.28 -0.53 -11.57
C LEU A 119 4.18 -1.93 -12.17
N PHE A 120 5.04 -2.86 -11.75
CA PHE A 120 4.98 -4.26 -12.19
C PHE A 120 3.64 -4.89 -11.84
N LEU A 121 3.21 -4.77 -10.57
CA LEU A 121 1.94 -5.34 -10.10
C LEU A 121 0.72 -4.74 -10.80
N GLN A 122 0.73 -3.44 -11.11
CA GLN A 122 -0.33 -2.81 -11.90
C GLN A 122 -0.42 -3.43 -13.29
N GLY A 123 0.72 -3.58 -13.99
CA GLY A 123 0.77 -4.26 -15.27
C GLY A 123 0.25 -5.69 -15.19
N TYR A 124 0.72 -6.44 -14.19
CA TYR A 124 0.29 -7.82 -13.96
C TYR A 124 -1.21 -7.94 -13.68
N TYR A 125 -1.79 -7.06 -12.82
CA TYR A 125 -3.21 -7.09 -12.49
C TYR A 125 -4.09 -6.73 -13.70
N TYR A 126 -3.68 -5.74 -14.51
CA TYR A 126 -4.42 -5.42 -15.75
C TYR A 126 -4.39 -6.59 -16.73
N GLN A 127 -3.27 -7.26 -16.89
CA GLN A 127 -3.15 -8.43 -17.76
C GLN A 127 -4.00 -9.61 -17.25
N ASP A 128 -3.82 -9.99 -15.98
CA ASP A 128 -4.30 -11.27 -15.45
C ASP A 128 -5.78 -11.20 -15.04
N PHE A 129 -6.22 -10.10 -14.43
CA PHE A 129 -7.59 -10.00 -13.93
C PHE A 129 -8.56 -9.26 -14.84
N PHE A 130 -8.06 -8.33 -15.67
CA PHE A 130 -8.92 -7.53 -16.55
C PHE A 130 -8.74 -7.88 -18.05
N GLY A 131 -7.72 -8.66 -18.40
CA GLY A 131 -7.40 -8.97 -19.80
C GLY A 131 -6.96 -7.75 -20.62
N ASP A 132 -6.68 -6.62 -19.96
CA ASP A 132 -6.30 -5.37 -20.59
C ASP A 132 -4.78 -5.30 -20.83
N THR A 133 -4.35 -5.95 -21.91
CA THR A 133 -2.94 -5.96 -22.31
C THR A 133 -2.42 -4.57 -22.73
N THR A 134 -3.30 -3.64 -23.07
CA THR A 134 -2.92 -2.26 -23.41
C THR A 134 -2.48 -1.51 -22.15
N GLN A 135 -3.29 -1.54 -21.10
CA GLN A 135 -2.91 -0.95 -19.81
C GLN A 135 -1.71 -1.66 -19.20
N ALA A 136 -1.68 -3.00 -19.26
CA ALA A 136 -0.53 -3.77 -18.79
C ALA A 136 0.77 -3.30 -19.44
N ARG A 137 0.78 -3.13 -20.78
CA ARG A 137 1.94 -2.64 -21.54
C ARG A 137 2.37 -1.25 -21.11
N ASN A 138 1.43 -0.34 -20.81
CA ASN A 138 1.75 0.99 -20.35
C ASN A 138 2.55 0.97 -19.04
N TYR A 139 2.11 0.21 -18.05
CA TYR A 139 2.79 0.09 -16.75
C TYR A 139 4.14 -0.62 -16.86
N TYR A 140 4.24 -1.69 -17.65
CA TYR A 140 5.51 -2.37 -17.88
C TYR A 140 6.52 -1.47 -18.60
N ASN A 141 6.09 -0.70 -19.60
CA ASN A 141 6.96 0.27 -20.29
C ASN A 141 7.41 1.39 -19.34
N GLU A 142 6.53 1.87 -18.45
CA GLU A 142 6.89 2.85 -17.44
C GLU A 142 7.95 2.31 -16.47
N LEU A 143 7.79 1.05 -16.01
CA LEU A 143 8.79 0.36 -15.19
C LEU A 143 10.15 0.30 -15.90
N ILE A 144 10.17 -0.18 -17.14
CA ILE A 144 11.41 -0.35 -17.92
C ILE A 144 12.09 1.00 -18.15
N ALA A 145 11.32 2.04 -18.48
CA ALA A 145 11.85 3.37 -18.77
C ALA A 145 12.43 4.07 -17.53
N LYS A 146 11.74 3.95 -16.39
CA LYS A 146 12.14 4.66 -15.15
C LYS A 146 13.14 3.86 -14.30
N TYR A 147 13.09 2.52 -14.37
CA TYR A 147 13.87 1.64 -13.52
C TYR A 147 14.54 0.50 -14.31
N PRO A 148 15.38 0.81 -15.32
CA PRO A 148 15.87 -0.17 -16.30
C PRO A 148 16.75 -1.29 -15.70
N THR A 149 17.25 -1.12 -14.48
CA THR A 149 18.08 -2.12 -13.78
C THR A 149 17.32 -2.89 -12.69
N HIS A 150 16.01 -2.66 -12.55
CA HIS A 150 15.22 -3.35 -11.53
C HIS A 150 14.97 -4.81 -11.90
N ALA A 151 14.94 -5.68 -10.91
CA ALA A 151 14.79 -7.14 -11.10
C ALA A 151 13.55 -7.55 -11.91
N PHE A 152 12.44 -6.78 -11.84
CA PHE A 152 11.21 -7.07 -12.59
C PHE A 152 11.21 -6.60 -14.06
N VAL A 153 12.30 -6.01 -14.55
CA VAL A 153 12.36 -5.57 -15.96
C VAL A 153 12.31 -6.75 -16.92
N ASP A 154 13.10 -7.79 -16.65
CA ASP A 154 13.12 -8.98 -17.49
C ASP A 154 11.77 -9.71 -17.48
N ASP A 155 11.13 -9.80 -16.32
CA ASP A 155 9.79 -10.40 -16.18
C ASP A 155 8.74 -9.59 -16.96
N ALA A 156 8.76 -8.25 -16.86
CA ALA A 156 7.85 -7.38 -17.60
C ALA A 156 8.01 -7.52 -19.12
N GLN A 157 9.26 -7.60 -19.60
CA GLN A 157 9.55 -7.83 -21.03
C GLN A 157 9.07 -9.21 -21.50
N ALA A 158 9.29 -10.24 -20.68
CA ALA A 158 8.84 -11.59 -20.97
C ALA A 158 7.31 -11.67 -21.08
N LEU A 159 6.59 -11.07 -20.12
CA LEU A 159 5.12 -11.02 -20.11
C LEU A 159 4.59 -10.27 -21.34
N MET A 160 5.13 -9.10 -21.67
CA MET A 160 4.75 -8.35 -22.89
C MET A 160 5.02 -9.14 -24.18
N GLY A 161 6.06 -9.94 -24.18
CA GLY A 161 6.40 -10.83 -25.30
C GLY A 161 5.37 -11.93 -25.55
N MET A 162 4.50 -12.23 -24.59
CA MET A 162 3.42 -13.22 -24.70
C MET A 162 2.10 -12.61 -25.19
N PHE A 163 1.95 -11.28 -25.19
CA PHE A 163 0.70 -10.62 -25.56
C PHE A 163 0.31 -10.94 -27.01
N GLY A 164 -0.91 -11.47 -27.16
CA GLY A 164 -1.47 -11.83 -28.48
C GLY A 164 -0.97 -13.16 -29.04
N LYS A 165 -0.15 -13.92 -28.30
CA LYS A 165 0.25 -15.27 -28.71
C LYS A 165 -0.72 -16.33 -28.21
N SER A 166 -0.92 -17.38 -29.00
CA SER A 166 -1.63 -18.57 -28.54
C SER A 166 -0.75 -19.39 -27.56
N GLU A 167 -1.39 -20.26 -26.77
CA GLU A 167 -0.65 -21.18 -25.88
C GLU A 167 0.37 -22.02 -26.66
N GLN A 168 0.00 -22.48 -27.87
CA GLN A 168 0.88 -23.24 -28.74
C GLN A 168 2.10 -22.45 -29.21
N ASP A 169 1.93 -21.18 -29.55
CA ASP A 169 3.03 -20.28 -29.94
C ASP A 169 3.97 -20.02 -28.77
N ILE A 170 3.41 -19.89 -27.55
CA ILE A 170 4.20 -19.73 -26.33
C ILE A 170 5.03 -20.99 -26.07
N ILE A 171 4.43 -22.17 -26.07
CA ILE A 171 5.13 -23.44 -25.85
C ILE A 171 6.25 -23.60 -26.90
N LYS A 172 5.96 -23.39 -28.17
CA LYS A 172 6.94 -23.49 -29.26
C LYS A 172 8.12 -22.53 -29.05
N SER A 173 7.85 -21.31 -28.60
CA SER A 173 8.91 -20.32 -28.31
C SER A 173 9.84 -20.73 -27.17
N PHE A 174 9.34 -21.47 -26.17
CA PHE A 174 10.18 -22.04 -25.11
C PHE A 174 11.00 -23.23 -25.60
N GLU A 175 10.42 -24.11 -26.37
CA GLU A 175 11.15 -25.27 -26.94
C GLU A 175 12.30 -24.82 -27.85
N GLU A 176 12.08 -23.82 -28.69
CA GLU A 176 13.11 -23.23 -29.55
C GLU A 176 14.27 -22.61 -28.74
N LYS A 177 13.97 -21.90 -27.67
CA LYS A 177 14.97 -21.32 -26.75
C LYS A 177 15.81 -22.41 -26.06
N GLU A 178 15.17 -23.49 -25.62
CA GLU A 178 15.87 -24.60 -24.97
C GLU A 178 16.77 -25.36 -25.95
N GLN A 179 16.35 -25.52 -27.20
CA GLN A 179 17.20 -26.14 -28.24
C GLN A 179 18.43 -25.29 -28.58
N TYR A 180 18.28 -23.95 -28.55
CA TYR A 180 19.41 -23.05 -28.78
C TYR A 180 20.44 -23.05 -27.64
N LYS A 181 20.02 -23.23 -26.40
CA LYS A 181 20.94 -23.33 -25.24
C LYS A 181 21.74 -24.64 -25.20
N ARG A 182 21.28 -25.69 -25.91
CA ARG A 182 21.93 -27.02 -25.95
C ARG A 182 22.96 -27.14 -27.05
N LYS A 183 23.06 -26.14 -27.93
CA LYS A 183 24.09 -26.09 -28.99
C LYS A 183 25.25 -25.22 -28.57
#